data_f7deeaf8177efdcc6cd8feb901b37704
#
_entry.id   f7deeaf8177efdcc6cd8feb901b37704
#
_cell.length_a   1.000
_cell.length_b   1.000
_cell.length_c   1.000
_cell.angle_alpha   90.00
_cell.angle_beta   90.00
_cell.angle_gamma   90.00
#
_symmetry.space_group_name_H-M   'P 1'
#
loop_
_entity.id
_entity.type
_entity.pdbx_description
1 polymer ?
#
loop_
_entity_poly.entity_id
_entity_poly.type
_entity_poly.pdbx_seq_one_letter_code
_entity_poly.pdbx_strand_id
1 'polypeptide(L)'
;AISHMDWIVSMLVSRYNPVETNGNKLTVVVNRDLPESKGTATTERMVPQYTDLDKVLAQMNYAYPYTAQTGMPLKVVSSALDKEALAGLEQADVQEEQAEQVLVDDYLPEGTPQTTAKSAPHTAYKPTKKAMDEQAERNKVGTAYHKVLQYLPLGATEADVTTLVERLVAEEKLEQRYADGVDEATVCAVVNDPMYKQIVASGNVYRELPFMLCAPYNKLVAGSNYTDEVMLQGVIDLLVVADNHAIVVDYKYTRHSDGVKKRYRAQLNSYRLAVEQIFGIADVDCYILSIADNKLVKM
;
A
#
# COMPACT_ATOMS: atom_id res chain seq x y z
N ALA A 1 9.10 -29.69 4.75
CA ALA A 1 9.95 -29.69 3.55
C ALA A 1 11.16 -28.81 3.81
N ILE A 2 12.36 -29.31 3.53
CA ILE A 2 13.63 -28.62 3.81
C ILE A 2 14.17 -27.97 2.54
N SER A 3 13.76 -28.46 1.37
CA SER A 3 14.19 -27.94 0.06
C SER A 3 13.04 -27.92 -0.95
N HIS A 4 13.22 -27.17 -2.04
CA HIS A 4 12.25 -27.16 -3.15
C HIS A 4 12.07 -28.55 -3.78
N MET A 5 13.11 -29.37 -3.73
CA MET A 5 13.07 -30.74 -4.24
C MET A 5 12.13 -31.61 -3.40
N ASP A 6 12.08 -31.41 -2.08
CA ASP A 6 11.15 -32.16 -1.19
C ASP A 6 9.70 -31.85 -1.54
N TRP A 7 9.40 -30.64 -1.94
CA TRP A 7 8.08 -30.24 -2.43
C TRP A 7 7.72 -30.93 -3.73
N ILE A 8 8.64 -30.95 -4.69
CA ILE A 8 8.44 -31.61 -5.99
C ILE A 8 8.22 -33.12 -5.80
N VAL A 9 9.07 -33.73 -5.01
CA VAL A 9 8.97 -35.16 -4.71
C VAL A 9 7.67 -35.51 -3.96
N SER A 10 7.31 -34.70 -2.95
CA SER A 10 6.07 -34.88 -2.20
C SER A 10 4.83 -34.73 -3.10
N MET A 11 4.83 -33.72 -3.99
CA MET A 11 3.75 -33.49 -4.95
C MET A 11 3.64 -34.63 -5.97
N LEU A 12 4.76 -35.14 -6.45
CA LEU A 12 4.79 -36.29 -7.39
C LEU A 12 4.30 -37.56 -6.72
N VAL A 13 4.77 -37.86 -5.51
CA VAL A 13 4.35 -39.06 -4.74
C VAL A 13 2.88 -38.99 -4.35
N SER A 14 2.34 -37.84 -4.00
CA SER A 14 0.92 -37.68 -3.65
C SER A 14 -0.01 -37.80 -4.86
N ARG A 15 0.47 -37.47 -6.05
CA ARG A 15 -0.35 -37.45 -7.27
C ARG A 15 -0.25 -38.75 -8.10
N TYR A 16 0.83 -39.49 -7.96
CA TYR A 16 1.07 -40.75 -8.67
C TYR A 16 1.23 -41.86 -7.65
N ASN A 17 0.16 -42.63 -7.44
CA ASN A 17 0.28 -43.86 -6.68
C ASN A 17 1.18 -44.83 -7.49
N PRO A 18 2.36 -45.21 -6.99
CA PRO A 18 3.32 -46.03 -7.76
C PRO A 18 2.82 -47.42 -8.10
N VAL A 19 1.67 -47.82 -7.60
CA VAL A 19 1.10 -49.16 -7.79
C VAL A 19 0.18 -49.25 -9.02
N GLU A 20 -0.27 -48.16 -9.61
CA GLU A 20 -1.30 -48.18 -10.67
C GLU A 20 -0.95 -47.46 -11.98
N THR A 21 0.29 -47.13 -12.27
CA THR A 21 0.63 -46.44 -13.52
C THR A 21 0.93 -47.38 -14.67
N ASN A 22 -0.11 -47.77 -15.37
CA ASN A 22 0.02 -48.22 -16.76
C ASN A 22 0.24 -47.01 -17.66
N GLY A 23 1.48 -46.74 -18.02
CA GLY A 23 1.78 -46.02 -19.27
C GLY A 23 2.60 -44.75 -19.23
N ASN A 24 2.77 -44.02 -18.12
CA ASN A 24 3.69 -42.86 -18.06
C ASN A 24 4.64 -42.98 -16.87
N LYS A 25 5.92 -43.19 -17.23
CA LYS A 25 6.93 -43.71 -16.32
C LYS A 25 7.58 -42.58 -15.50
N LEU A 26 7.18 -42.43 -14.25
CA LEU A 26 8.12 -42.00 -13.23
C LEU A 26 8.59 -43.24 -12.49
N THR A 27 9.80 -43.69 -12.76
CA THR A 27 10.42 -44.77 -11.99
C THR A 27 11.27 -44.15 -10.89
N VAL A 28 10.80 -44.26 -9.65
CA VAL A 28 11.60 -43.85 -8.48
C VAL A 28 12.45 -45.07 -8.10
N VAL A 29 13.73 -45.05 -8.44
CA VAL A 29 14.70 -46.07 -8.00
C VAL A 29 15.28 -45.61 -6.67
N VAL A 30 14.88 -46.28 -5.56
CA VAL A 30 15.49 -46.07 -4.25
C VAL A 30 16.69 -47.03 -4.17
N ASN A 31 17.89 -46.58 -4.49
CA ASN A 31 19.12 -47.31 -4.24
C ASN A 31 19.43 -47.26 -2.73
N ARG A 32 19.17 -48.36 -2.05
CA ARG A 32 19.51 -48.53 -0.62
C ARG A 32 20.95 -48.97 -0.38
N ASP A 33 21.58 -49.50 -1.39
CA ASP A 33 22.98 -49.92 -1.37
C ASP A 33 23.82 -48.89 -2.13
N LEU A 34 24.33 -47.91 -1.40
CA LEU A 34 25.45 -47.12 -1.89
C LEU A 34 26.63 -48.10 -2.03
N PRO A 35 27.23 -48.27 -3.22
CA PRO A 35 28.42 -49.09 -3.32
C PRO A 35 29.47 -48.47 -2.40
N GLU A 36 30.04 -49.29 -1.51
CA GLU A 36 31.21 -48.90 -0.73
C GLU A 36 32.25 -48.34 -1.72
N SER A 37 32.67 -47.11 -1.49
CA SER A 37 33.71 -46.48 -2.32
C SER A 37 35.02 -47.24 -2.13
N LYS A 38 35.20 -48.29 -2.89
CA LYS A 38 36.51 -48.95 -3.06
C LYS A 38 37.37 -48.01 -3.92
N GLY A 39 38.30 -47.33 -3.27
CA GLY A 39 39.56 -46.88 -3.80
C GLY A 39 39.48 -45.90 -4.99
N THR A 40 39.95 -44.75 -4.76
CA THR A 40 40.63 -43.84 -5.70
C THR A 40 40.65 -44.31 -7.16
N ALA A 41 39.52 -44.28 -7.83
CA ALA A 41 39.51 -44.00 -9.24
C ALA A 41 39.77 -42.49 -9.34
N THR A 42 40.98 -42.13 -9.76
CA THR A 42 41.26 -40.80 -10.34
C THR A 42 40.32 -40.68 -11.54
N THR A 43 39.12 -40.27 -11.25
CA THR A 43 38.23 -39.78 -12.33
C THR A 43 38.94 -38.58 -12.87
N GLU A 44 39.61 -38.72 -13.99
CA GLU A 44 40.01 -37.58 -14.82
C GLU A 44 38.73 -36.75 -14.95
N ARG A 45 38.70 -35.67 -14.22
CA ARG A 45 37.62 -34.70 -14.28
C ARG A 45 37.61 -34.26 -15.75
N MET A 46 36.72 -34.84 -16.57
CA MET A 46 36.48 -34.31 -17.90
C MET A 46 36.10 -32.85 -17.70
N VAL A 47 37.09 -32.01 -17.83
CA VAL A 47 36.85 -30.56 -17.91
C VAL A 47 36.12 -30.40 -19.25
N PRO A 48 34.83 -30.00 -19.21
CA PRO A 48 34.11 -29.77 -20.45
C PRO A 48 34.97 -28.76 -21.27
N GLN A 49 35.39 -29.12 -22.44
CA GLN A 49 36.00 -28.17 -23.37
C GLN A 49 34.86 -27.25 -23.84
N TYR A 50 34.72 -26.13 -23.14
CA TYR A 50 33.84 -25.07 -23.60
C TYR A 50 34.46 -24.43 -24.85
N THR A 51 33.92 -24.79 -26.00
CA THR A 51 34.33 -24.25 -27.31
C THR A 51 34.05 -22.74 -27.47
N ASP A 52 33.32 -22.13 -26.51
CA ASP A 52 32.91 -20.72 -26.51
C ASP A 52 33.07 -20.06 -25.13
N LEU A 53 34.24 -20.24 -24.51
CA LEU A 53 34.55 -19.65 -23.21
C LEU A 53 34.33 -18.13 -23.18
N ASP A 54 34.66 -17.46 -24.28
CA ASP A 54 34.50 -16.01 -24.43
C ASP A 54 33.02 -15.59 -24.39
N LYS A 55 32.12 -16.39 -24.96
CA LYS A 55 30.67 -16.13 -24.85
C LYS A 55 30.16 -16.35 -23.43
N VAL A 56 30.64 -17.38 -22.75
CA VAL A 56 30.26 -17.63 -21.36
C VAL A 56 30.76 -16.51 -20.47
N LEU A 57 32.01 -16.06 -20.64
CA LEU A 57 32.57 -14.94 -19.90
C LEU A 57 31.85 -13.61 -20.22
N ALA A 58 31.47 -13.38 -21.47
CA ALA A 58 30.66 -12.22 -21.84
C ALA A 58 29.27 -12.23 -21.18
N GLN A 59 28.64 -13.41 -21.11
CA GLN A 59 27.36 -13.56 -20.37
C GLN A 59 27.51 -13.39 -18.86
N MET A 60 28.60 -13.92 -18.27
CA MET A 60 28.87 -13.74 -16.84
C MET A 60 29.20 -12.28 -16.47
N ASN A 61 29.83 -11.56 -17.37
CA ASN A 61 30.19 -10.14 -17.20
C ASN A 61 29.13 -9.19 -17.74
N TYR A 62 27.97 -9.70 -18.18
CA TYR A 62 26.88 -8.87 -18.67
C TYR A 62 26.41 -7.92 -17.57
N ALA A 63 26.62 -6.64 -17.78
CA ALA A 63 26.09 -5.60 -16.92
C ALA A 63 24.66 -5.24 -17.36
N TYR A 64 23.69 -5.39 -16.47
CA TYR A 64 22.31 -5.00 -16.77
C TYR A 64 22.26 -3.50 -17.08
N PRO A 65 21.79 -3.09 -18.29
CA PRO A 65 21.89 -1.70 -18.73
C PRO A 65 20.94 -0.75 -17.98
N TYR A 66 19.92 -1.29 -17.30
CA TYR A 66 18.90 -0.50 -16.59
C TYR A 66 19.07 -0.59 -15.06
N THR A 67 20.31 -0.62 -14.59
CA THR A 67 20.63 -0.72 -13.14
C THR A 67 20.05 0.43 -12.34
N ALA A 68 19.90 1.61 -12.93
CA ALA A 68 19.29 2.75 -12.28
C ALA A 68 17.80 2.52 -11.93
N GLN A 69 17.07 1.81 -12.79
CA GLN A 69 15.65 1.52 -12.60
C GLN A 69 15.38 0.35 -11.65
N THR A 70 16.39 -0.47 -11.33
CA THR A 70 16.19 -1.61 -10.40
C THR A 70 15.80 -1.20 -8.98
N GLY A 71 16.07 0.04 -8.58
CA GLY A 71 15.65 0.62 -7.31
C GLY A 71 14.28 1.29 -7.32
N MET A 72 13.63 1.37 -8.50
CA MET A 72 12.33 2.02 -8.63
C MET A 72 11.19 1.06 -8.22
N PRO A 73 10.22 1.50 -7.42
CA PRO A 73 9.09 0.66 -7.05
C PRO A 73 8.19 0.42 -8.28
N LEU A 74 7.66 -0.79 -8.42
CA LEU A 74 6.66 -1.10 -9.45
C LEU A 74 5.30 -0.50 -9.11
N LYS A 75 5.03 -0.30 -7.81
CA LYS A 75 3.77 0.16 -7.27
C LYS A 75 4.03 1.21 -6.20
N VAL A 76 3.25 2.27 -6.23
CA VAL A 76 3.27 3.37 -5.28
C VAL A 76 1.88 3.56 -4.70
N VAL A 77 1.81 3.76 -3.38
CA VAL A 77 0.56 4.06 -2.67
C VAL A 77 0.51 5.56 -2.40
N SER A 78 -0.62 6.21 -2.67
CA SER A 78 -0.79 7.67 -2.53
C SER A 78 -0.39 8.19 -1.16
N SER A 79 -0.80 7.51 -0.07
CA SER A 79 -0.47 7.87 1.31
C SER A 79 1.02 7.68 1.68
N ALA A 80 1.77 6.90 0.90
CA ALA A 80 3.19 6.69 1.14
C ALA A 80 4.10 7.72 0.44
N LEU A 81 3.57 8.47 -0.54
CA LEU A 81 4.35 9.45 -1.33
C LEU A 81 4.98 10.55 -0.47
N ASP A 82 4.27 11.02 0.53
CA ASP A 82 4.76 12.08 1.39
C ASP A 82 5.84 11.61 2.37
N LYS A 83 5.89 10.32 2.71
CA LYS A 83 6.95 9.73 3.54
C LYS A 83 8.31 9.77 2.85
N GLU A 84 8.35 9.50 1.56
CA GLU A 84 9.57 9.60 0.76
C GLU A 84 10.06 11.05 0.63
N ALA A 85 9.12 11.98 0.49
CA ALA A 85 9.41 13.41 0.43
C ALA A 85 9.89 13.97 1.79
N LEU A 86 9.40 13.42 2.90
CA LEU A 86 9.71 13.84 4.27
C LEU A 86 10.89 13.10 4.90
N ALA A 87 11.35 12.00 4.35
CA ALA A 87 12.52 11.25 4.85
C ALA A 87 13.81 12.11 4.93
N GLY A 88 13.80 13.30 4.29
CA GLY A 88 14.83 14.33 4.41
C GLY A 88 14.51 15.47 5.39
N LEU A 89 13.34 15.50 6.02
CA LEU A 89 12.87 16.58 6.88
C LEU A 89 12.25 16.03 8.17
N GLU A 90 12.98 16.16 9.26
CA GLU A 90 12.62 16.00 10.67
C GLU A 90 11.72 14.82 11.11
N GLN A 91 12.30 13.96 11.92
CA GLN A 91 11.88 12.65 12.40
C GLN A 91 10.69 12.61 13.39
N ALA A 92 10.02 13.71 13.70
CA ALA A 92 9.01 13.75 14.77
C ALA A 92 7.58 13.45 14.32
N ASP A 93 7.22 13.72 13.06
CA ASP A 93 5.84 13.70 12.55
C ASP A 93 5.48 12.52 11.64
N VAL A 94 6.45 11.64 11.31
CA VAL A 94 6.28 10.54 10.34
C VAL A 94 5.42 9.38 10.88
N GLN A 95 5.02 9.43 12.15
CA GLN A 95 4.39 8.31 12.83
C GLN A 95 2.86 8.19 12.63
N GLU A 96 2.18 9.24 12.16
CA GLU A 96 0.72 9.21 11.99
C GLU A 96 0.22 8.44 10.76
N GLU A 97 1.08 8.19 9.76
CA GLU A 97 0.67 7.73 8.43
C GLU A 97 0.69 6.21 8.19
N GLN A 98 1.13 5.40 9.16
CA GLN A 98 1.17 3.94 8.97
C GLN A 98 -0.23 3.28 8.93
N ALA A 99 -1.27 3.97 9.36
CA ALA A 99 -2.63 3.44 9.39
C ALA A 99 -3.37 3.48 8.05
N GLU A 100 -3.11 4.48 7.20
CA GLU A 100 -3.74 4.54 5.87
C GLU A 100 -3.30 3.40 4.95
N GLN A 101 -2.10 2.85 5.20
CA GLN A 101 -1.59 1.70 4.45
C GLN A 101 -2.42 0.43 4.70
N VAL A 102 -3.04 0.31 5.87
CA VAL A 102 -3.89 -0.84 6.24
C VAL A 102 -5.21 -0.83 5.44
N LEU A 103 -5.80 0.35 5.20
CA LEU A 103 -7.05 0.46 4.43
C LEU A 103 -6.90 0.06 2.97
N VAL A 104 -5.70 0.25 2.39
CA VAL A 104 -5.42 -0.11 1.00
C VAL A 104 -5.14 -1.60 0.85
N ASP A 105 -4.53 -2.22 1.88
CA ASP A 105 -4.25 -3.67 1.87
C ASP A 105 -5.53 -4.52 1.95
N ASP A 106 -6.61 -4.00 2.57
CA ASP A 106 -7.91 -4.70 2.60
C ASP A 106 -8.59 -4.78 1.22
N TYR A 107 -8.17 -3.96 0.24
CA TYR A 107 -8.66 -4.00 -1.13
C TYR A 107 -7.77 -4.82 -2.08
N LEU A 108 -6.67 -5.41 -1.59
CA LEU A 108 -5.78 -6.21 -2.41
C LEU A 108 -6.17 -7.70 -2.35
N PRO A 109 -6.16 -8.42 -3.48
CA PRO A 109 -6.30 -9.87 -3.44
C PRO A 109 -5.12 -10.49 -2.68
N GLU A 110 -5.43 -11.42 -1.78
CA GLU A 110 -4.46 -12.17 -0.99
C GLU A 110 -3.38 -12.78 -1.91
N GLY A 111 -2.13 -12.45 -1.67
CA GLY A 111 -1.01 -13.05 -2.38
C GLY A 111 0.01 -12.12 -3.04
N THR A 112 -0.10 -10.80 -2.90
CA THR A 112 0.92 -9.87 -3.40
C THR A 112 2.14 -9.87 -2.47
N PRO A 113 3.36 -10.20 -2.95
CA PRO A 113 4.54 -10.18 -2.09
C PRO A 113 4.91 -8.74 -1.75
N GLN A 114 4.96 -8.44 -0.45
CA GLN A 114 5.50 -7.16 0.05
C GLN A 114 7.00 -7.14 -0.19
N THR A 115 7.45 -6.36 -1.15
CA THR A 115 8.89 -6.11 -1.36
C THR A 115 9.37 -5.09 -0.35
N THR A 116 9.94 -5.56 0.75
CA THR A 116 10.71 -4.72 1.66
C THR A 116 12.04 -4.35 1.00
N ALA A 117 12.13 -3.18 0.41
CA ALA A 117 13.41 -2.62 -0.01
C ALA A 117 14.23 -2.31 1.24
N LYS A 118 15.35 -3.03 1.43
CA LYS A 118 16.33 -2.74 2.47
C LYS A 118 17.10 -1.49 2.09
N SER A 119 16.73 -0.34 2.63
CA SER A 119 17.57 0.86 2.63
C SER A 119 18.69 0.74 3.67
N ALA A 120 19.85 1.36 3.36
CA ALA A 120 21.09 1.33 4.14
C ALA A 120 20.93 1.86 5.58
N PRO A 121 21.87 1.54 6.50
CA PRO A 121 21.70 1.78 7.92
C PRO A 121 21.95 3.24 8.27
N HIS A 122 20.89 4.02 8.40
CA HIS A 122 20.92 5.22 9.22
C HIS A 122 20.53 4.84 10.65
N THR A 123 21.28 5.31 11.63
CA THR A 123 20.99 5.17 13.07
C THR A 123 19.72 5.98 13.39
N ALA A 124 18.58 5.48 12.96
CA ALA A 124 17.27 6.04 13.28
C ALA A 124 16.91 5.64 14.72
N TYR A 125 16.50 6.63 15.51
CA TYR A 125 15.83 6.42 16.79
C TYR A 125 14.69 5.42 16.60
N LYS A 126 14.79 4.23 17.22
CA LYS A 126 13.70 3.26 17.21
C LYS A 126 12.72 3.67 18.32
N PRO A 127 11.48 4.04 17.98
CA PRO A 127 10.47 4.33 19.00
C PRO A 127 10.30 3.11 19.91
N THR A 128 10.00 3.35 21.19
CA THR A 128 9.74 2.26 22.12
C THR A 128 8.47 1.51 21.68
N LYS A 129 8.40 0.20 21.96
CA LYS A 129 7.22 -0.62 21.62
C LYS A 129 5.92 0.03 22.11
N LYS A 130 5.92 0.64 23.31
CA LYS A 130 4.77 1.37 23.85
C LYS A 130 4.35 2.56 22.99
N ALA A 131 5.32 3.35 22.48
CA ALA A 131 5.02 4.48 21.59
C ALA A 131 4.46 4.02 20.24
N MET A 132 4.94 2.88 19.73
CA MET A 132 4.42 2.26 18.51
C MET A 132 2.98 1.74 18.70
N ASP A 133 2.71 1.11 19.85
CA ASP A 133 1.38 0.58 20.16
C ASP A 133 0.37 1.74 20.36
N GLU A 134 0.75 2.81 21.08
CA GLU A 134 -0.09 4.00 21.26
C GLU A 134 -0.38 4.72 19.94
N GLN A 135 0.59 4.72 19.01
CA GLN A 135 0.41 5.30 17.69
C GLN A 135 -0.52 4.43 16.84
N ALA A 136 -0.35 3.11 16.84
CA ALA A 136 -1.23 2.19 16.15
C ALA A 136 -2.69 2.34 16.61
N GLU A 137 -2.92 2.53 17.92
CA GLU A 137 -4.26 2.78 18.47
C GLU A 137 -4.86 4.11 17.97
N ARG A 138 -4.07 5.21 17.96
CA ARG A 138 -4.54 6.50 17.43
C ARG A 138 -4.91 6.42 15.95
N ASN A 139 -4.11 5.71 15.18
CA ASN A 139 -4.33 5.52 13.76
C ASN A 139 -5.66 4.80 13.49
N LYS A 140 -5.97 3.78 14.29
CA LYS A 140 -7.22 3.04 14.17
C LYS A 140 -8.45 3.86 14.59
N VAL A 141 -8.30 4.78 15.55
CA VAL A 141 -9.33 5.78 15.84
C VAL A 141 -9.54 6.71 14.65
N GLY A 142 -8.48 7.17 13.99
CA GLY A 142 -8.58 7.92 12.74
C GLY A 142 -9.39 7.15 11.68
N THR A 143 -9.07 5.88 11.47
CA THR A 143 -9.83 4.99 10.57
C THR A 143 -11.32 4.89 10.93
N ALA A 144 -11.65 4.89 12.24
CA ALA A 144 -13.04 4.88 12.69
C ALA A 144 -13.79 6.15 12.24
N TYR A 145 -13.15 7.33 12.34
CA TYR A 145 -13.74 8.58 11.84
C TYR A 145 -13.98 8.55 10.33
N HIS A 146 -13.02 8.06 9.53
CA HIS A 146 -13.22 7.90 8.08
C HIS A 146 -14.41 7.00 7.79
N LYS A 147 -14.51 5.88 8.52
CA LYS A 147 -15.61 4.92 8.34
C LYS A 147 -16.96 5.52 8.69
N VAL A 148 -17.05 6.31 9.76
CA VAL A 148 -18.29 7.00 10.14
C VAL A 148 -18.64 8.05 9.08
N LEU A 149 -17.70 8.90 8.68
CA LEU A 149 -17.91 9.95 7.67
C LEU A 149 -18.28 9.37 6.30
N GLN A 150 -17.83 8.16 5.98
CA GLN A 150 -18.21 7.45 4.74
C GLN A 150 -19.72 7.25 4.62
N TYR A 151 -20.40 6.93 5.72
CA TYR A 151 -21.82 6.55 5.73
C TYR A 151 -22.76 7.63 6.26
N LEU A 152 -22.22 8.69 6.87
CA LEU A 152 -23.04 9.69 7.53
C LEU A 152 -23.63 10.69 6.53
N PRO A 153 -24.96 10.95 6.56
CA PRO A 153 -25.58 11.97 5.73
C PRO A 153 -25.24 13.39 6.22
N LEU A 154 -25.41 14.38 5.35
CA LEU A 154 -25.38 15.78 5.75
C LEU A 154 -26.50 16.11 6.73
N GLY A 155 -26.22 16.99 7.69
CA GLY A 155 -27.21 17.43 8.66
C GLY A 155 -27.52 16.42 9.77
N ALA A 156 -26.70 15.35 9.87
CA ALA A 156 -26.86 14.36 10.92
C ALA A 156 -26.71 14.98 12.32
N THR A 157 -27.44 14.43 13.27
CA THR A 157 -27.38 14.75 14.71
C THR A 157 -26.44 13.78 15.42
N GLU A 158 -26.08 14.07 16.67
CA GLU A 158 -25.30 13.15 17.50
C GLU A 158 -25.99 11.79 17.66
N ALA A 159 -27.32 11.77 17.79
CA ALA A 159 -28.09 10.51 17.85
C ALA A 159 -27.97 9.68 16.55
N ASP A 160 -27.90 10.35 15.39
CA ASP A 160 -27.69 9.65 14.10
C ASP A 160 -26.28 9.07 14.03
N VAL A 161 -25.28 9.78 14.57
CA VAL A 161 -23.89 9.26 14.64
C VAL A 161 -23.84 8.04 15.54
N THR A 162 -24.41 8.11 16.76
CA THR A 162 -24.46 6.98 17.69
C THR A 162 -25.12 5.76 17.06
N THR A 163 -26.29 5.96 16.44
CA THR A 163 -27.02 4.88 15.74
C THR A 163 -26.20 4.27 14.61
N LEU A 164 -25.48 5.11 13.84
CA LEU A 164 -24.61 4.65 12.76
C LEU A 164 -23.43 3.85 13.31
N VAL A 165 -22.77 4.33 14.36
CA VAL A 165 -21.63 3.66 14.98
C VAL A 165 -22.04 2.29 15.51
N GLU A 166 -23.16 2.20 16.25
CA GLU A 166 -23.71 0.93 16.72
C GLU A 166 -23.98 -0.04 15.55
N ARG A 167 -24.55 0.45 14.47
CA ARG A 167 -24.78 -0.37 13.28
C ARG A 167 -23.49 -0.86 12.64
N LEU A 168 -22.47 0.00 12.49
CA LEU A 168 -21.17 -0.37 11.91
C LEU A 168 -20.47 -1.44 12.76
N VAL A 169 -20.59 -1.36 14.08
CA VAL A 169 -20.08 -2.39 14.99
C VAL A 169 -20.87 -3.69 14.85
N ALA A 170 -22.19 -3.63 14.80
CA ALA A 170 -23.05 -4.82 14.64
C ALA A 170 -22.82 -5.53 13.28
N GLU A 171 -22.47 -4.76 12.23
CA GLU A 171 -22.11 -5.28 10.90
C GLU A 171 -20.64 -5.71 10.79
N GLU A 172 -19.88 -5.71 11.89
CA GLU A 172 -18.42 -6.04 11.94
C GLU A 172 -17.55 -5.16 11.04
N LYS A 173 -18.04 -3.99 10.64
CA LYS A 173 -17.32 -3.00 9.85
C LYS A 173 -16.42 -2.08 10.67
N LEU A 174 -16.64 -2.04 11.98
CA LEU A 174 -15.89 -1.24 12.95
C LEU A 174 -15.75 -2.02 14.25
N GLU A 175 -14.52 -2.14 14.75
CA GLU A 175 -14.28 -2.77 16.05
C GLU A 175 -14.79 -1.85 17.20
N GLN A 176 -15.47 -2.41 18.19
CA GLN A 176 -16.05 -1.68 19.31
C GLN A 176 -15.05 -0.72 19.99
N ARG A 177 -13.84 -1.19 20.27
CA ARG A 177 -12.81 -0.38 20.96
C ARG A 177 -12.39 0.88 20.20
N TYR A 178 -12.52 0.90 18.87
CA TYR A 178 -12.23 2.08 18.06
C TYR A 178 -13.47 2.94 17.88
N ALA A 179 -14.64 2.32 17.88
CA ALA A 179 -15.92 3.01 17.94
C ALA A 179 -16.03 3.88 19.22
N ASP A 180 -15.58 3.36 20.36
CA ASP A 180 -15.54 4.08 21.65
C ASP A 180 -14.63 5.34 21.61
N GLY A 181 -13.73 5.45 20.61
CA GLY A 181 -12.87 6.61 20.41
C GLY A 181 -13.46 7.68 19.49
N VAL A 182 -14.64 7.45 18.91
CA VAL A 182 -15.32 8.42 18.04
C VAL A 182 -16.14 9.37 18.91
N ASP A 183 -15.84 10.67 18.80
CA ASP A 183 -16.61 11.72 19.46
C ASP A 183 -17.71 12.21 18.52
N GLU A 184 -18.97 11.97 18.88
CA GLU A 184 -20.14 12.30 18.08
C GLU A 184 -20.26 13.80 17.79
N ALA A 185 -19.89 14.64 18.75
CA ALA A 185 -19.94 16.10 18.60
C ALA A 185 -18.94 16.56 17.52
N THR A 186 -17.74 15.98 17.50
CA THR A 186 -16.72 16.25 16.48
C THR A 186 -17.24 15.85 15.09
N VAL A 187 -17.81 14.67 14.95
CA VAL A 187 -18.36 14.20 13.66
C VAL A 187 -19.51 15.10 13.21
N CYS A 188 -20.42 15.44 14.13
CA CYS A 188 -21.52 16.36 13.85
C CYS A 188 -21.03 17.75 13.42
N ALA A 189 -19.99 18.27 14.06
CA ALA A 189 -19.40 19.55 13.68
C ALA A 189 -18.92 19.53 12.22
N VAL A 190 -18.26 18.45 11.79
CA VAL A 190 -17.79 18.28 10.40
C VAL A 190 -18.96 18.28 9.42
N VAL A 191 -19.93 17.39 9.58
CA VAL A 191 -21.04 17.25 8.59
C VAL A 191 -22.01 18.43 8.62
N ASN A 192 -21.96 19.25 9.65
CA ASN A 192 -22.75 20.47 9.77
C ASN A 192 -21.98 21.74 9.41
N ASP A 193 -20.67 21.66 9.16
CA ASP A 193 -19.87 22.79 8.70
C ASP A 193 -20.42 23.37 7.40
N PRO A 194 -20.63 24.70 7.29
CA PRO A 194 -21.22 25.31 6.10
C PRO A 194 -20.41 25.08 4.83
N MET A 195 -19.07 25.09 4.90
CA MET A 195 -18.19 24.89 3.75
C MET A 195 -18.21 23.42 3.30
N TYR A 196 -18.18 22.48 4.25
CA TYR A 196 -18.32 21.06 3.96
C TYR A 196 -19.66 20.75 3.28
N LYS A 197 -20.76 21.31 3.80
CA LYS A 197 -22.09 21.20 3.18
C LYS A 197 -22.13 21.76 1.78
N GLN A 198 -21.52 22.92 1.57
CA GLN A 198 -21.44 23.55 0.24
C GLN A 198 -20.66 22.67 -0.74
N ILE A 199 -19.53 22.10 -0.33
CA ILE A 199 -18.74 21.18 -1.15
C ILE A 199 -19.59 19.96 -1.52
N VAL A 200 -20.18 19.28 -0.55
CA VAL A 200 -20.96 18.07 -0.81
C VAL A 200 -22.21 18.34 -1.66
N ALA A 201 -22.80 19.53 -1.57
CA ALA A 201 -23.95 19.92 -2.37
C ALA A 201 -23.60 20.38 -3.81
N SER A 202 -22.32 20.55 -4.14
CA SER A 202 -21.91 21.14 -5.41
C SER A 202 -21.91 20.17 -6.60
N GLY A 203 -22.02 18.84 -6.39
CA GLY A 203 -21.97 17.88 -7.49
C GLY A 203 -22.29 16.45 -7.06
N ASN A 204 -21.86 15.49 -7.88
CA ASN A 204 -21.98 14.07 -7.60
C ASN A 204 -20.92 13.65 -6.58
N VAL A 205 -21.33 13.00 -5.52
CA VAL A 205 -20.50 12.65 -4.37
C VAL A 205 -20.05 11.20 -4.44
N TYR A 206 -18.74 10.98 -4.35
CA TYR A 206 -18.11 9.67 -4.18
C TYR A 206 -17.36 9.68 -2.85
N ARG A 207 -17.56 8.63 -2.05
CA ARG A 207 -16.90 8.45 -0.75
C ARG A 207 -16.07 7.19 -0.77
N GLU A 208 -14.87 7.25 -0.20
CA GLU A 208 -13.93 6.11 -0.17
C GLU A 208 -13.78 5.51 -1.58
N LEU A 209 -13.48 6.36 -2.57
CA LEU A 209 -13.33 5.94 -3.95
C LEU A 209 -11.95 5.33 -4.19
N PRO A 210 -11.84 3.99 -4.36
CA PRO A 210 -10.58 3.37 -4.69
C PRO A 210 -10.19 3.67 -6.13
N PHE A 211 -8.90 3.87 -6.38
CA PHE A 211 -8.37 4.03 -7.73
C PHE A 211 -7.04 3.31 -7.92
N MET A 212 -6.81 2.93 -9.16
CA MET A 212 -5.53 2.37 -9.61
C MET A 212 -5.28 2.81 -11.05
N LEU A 213 -4.10 3.36 -11.32
CA LEU A 213 -3.70 3.83 -12.63
C LEU A 213 -2.18 3.74 -12.81
N CYS A 214 -1.71 3.88 -14.06
CA CYS A 214 -0.28 4.03 -14.35
C CYS A 214 0.07 5.51 -14.49
N ALA A 215 1.19 5.90 -13.90
CA ALA A 215 1.68 7.27 -13.97
C ALA A 215 3.21 7.31 -14.04
N PRO A 216 3.81 8.29 -14.75
CA PRO A 216 5.25 8.49 -14.73
C PRO A 216 5.74 8.82 -13.31
N TYR A 217 6.79 8.12 -12.86
CA TYR A 217 7.29 8.24 -11.48
C TYR A 217 7.71 9.67 -11.12
N ASN A 218 8.29 10.41 -12.07
CA ASN A 218 8.69 11.81 -11.86
C ASN A 218 7.50 12.77 -11.66
N LYS A 219 6.28 12.39 -12.00
CA LYS A 219 5.07 13.16 -11.69
C LYS A 219 4.57 12.90 -10.26
N LEU A 220 4.95 11.76 -9.69
CA LEU A 220 4.54 11.37 -8.34
C LEU A 220 5.56 11.82 -7.31
N VAL A 221 6.86 11.66 -7.61
CA VAL A 221 7.95 11.99 -6.70
C VAL A 221 8.73 13.17 -7.24
N ALA A 222 8.59 14.31 -6.57
CA ALA A 222 9.25 15.55 -6.97
C ALA A 222 10.79 15.39 -6.91
N GLY A 223 11.47 15.83 -7.97
CA GLY A 223 12.92 15.73 -8.09
C GLY A 223 13.44 14.38 -8.60
N SER A 224 12.58 13.42 -8.87
CA SER A 224 12.95 12.18 -9.55
C SER A 224 13.21 12.41 -11.04
N ASN A 225 14.28 11.82 -11.55
CA ASN A 225 14.61 11.82 -12.99
C ASN A 225 14.02 10.61 -13.75
N TYR A 226 13.35 9.69 -13.03
CA TYR A 226 12.76 8.49 -13.64
C TYR A 226 11.44 8.85 -14.31
N THR A 227 11.33 8.51 -15.62
CA THR A 227 10.13 8.76 -16.44
C THR A 227 9.31 7.50 -16.67
N ASP A 228 9.79 6.37 -16.20
CA ASP A 228 9.11 5.09 -16.34
C ASP A 228 7.78 5.11 -15.61
N GLU A 229 6.80 4.39 -16.13
CA GLU A 229 5.48 4.30 -15.52
C GLU A 229 5.50 3.33 -14.34
N VAL A 230 4.87 3.74 -13.26
CA VAL A 230 4.61 2.93 -12.07
C VAL A 230 3.11 2.85 -11.82
N MET A 231 2.69 1.77 -11.19
CA MET A 231 1.31 1.61 -10.74
C MET A 231 1.09 2.50 -9.52
N LEU A 232 0.19 3.47 -9.64
CA LEU A 232 -0.29 4.30 -8.53
C LEU A 232 -1.64 3.78 -8.07
N GLN A 233 -1.78 3.54 -6.77
CA GLN A 233 -3.06 3.21 -6.16
C GLN A 233 -3.35 4.07 -4.94
N GLY A 234 -4.62 4.24 -4.62
CA GLY A 234 -5.08 4.96 -3.44
C GLY A 234 -6.58 4.89 -3.27
N VAL A 235 -7.05 5.53 -2.23
CA VAL A 235 -8.47 5.74 -1.95
C VAL A 235 -8.67 7.24 -1.73
N ILE A 236 -9.66 7.84 -2.38
CA ILE A 236 -10.04 9.23 -2.16
C ILE A 236 -11.19 9.23 -1.17
N ASP A 237 -11.02 9.85 -0.01
CA ASP A 237 -12.01 9.86 1.07
C ASP A 237 -13.33 10.52 0.63
N LEU A 238 -13.24 11.67 0.00
CA LEU A 238 -14.38 12.37 -0.58
C LEU A 238 -13.99 13.03 -1.90
N LEU A 239 -14.69 12.65 -2.96
CA LEU A 239 -14.63 13.29 -4.26
C LEU A 239 -16.01 13.83 -4.62
N VAL A 240 -16.08 15.09 -4.99
CA VAL A 240 -17.30 15.70 -5.53
C VAL A 240 -17.02 16.17 -6.95
N VAL A 241 -17.83 15.68 -7.89
CA VAL A 241 -17.67 15.94 -9.32
C VAL A 241 -18.85 16.76 -9.81
N ALA A 242 -18.57 17.97 -10.26
CA ALA A 242 -19.47 18.81 -11.07
C ALA A 242 -19.05 18.71 -12.56
N ASP A 243 -19.77 19.37 -13.47
CA ASP A 243 -19.61 19.18 -14.92
C ASP A 243 -18.15 19.19 -15.43
N ASN A 244 -17.38 20.21 -15.07
CA ASN A 244 -15.97 20.35 -15.49
C ASN A 244 -15.05 20.72 -14.34
N HIS A 245 -15.49 20.52 -13.11
CA HIS A 245 -14.75 20.82 -11.89
C HIS A 245 -14.89 19.67 -10.89
N ALA A 246 -13.83 19.38 -10.16
CA ALA A 246 -13.87 18.38 -9.11
C ALA A 246 -13.27 18.94 -7.80
N ILE A 247 -13.80 18.46 -6.69
CA ILE A 247 -13.29 18.80 -5.35
C ILE A 247 -12.92 17.50 -4.66
N VAL A 248 -11.68 17.42 -4.22
CA VAL A 248 -11.15 16.33 -3.39
C VAL A 248 -11.03 16.82 -1.96
N VAL A 249 -11.54 16.07 -1.00
CA VAL A 249 -11.33 16.31 0.43
C VAL A 249 -10.73 15.06 1.04
N ASP A 250 -9.56 15.21 1.61
CA ASP A 250 -8.83 14.17 2.33
C ASP A 250 -9.01 14.40 3.84
N TYR A 251 -9.38 13.35 4.57
CA TYR A 251 -9.67 13.43 6.00
C TYR A 251 -8.42 13.12 6.81
N LYS A 252 -8.12 13.93 7.80
CA LYS A 252 -6.98 13.68 8.71
C LYS A 252 -7.40 13.89 10.16
N TYR A 253 -7.21 12.88 10.99
CA TYR A 253 -7.42 13.00 12.43
C TYR A 253 -6.17 13.59 13.09
N THR A 254 -5.97 14.90 12.93
CA THR A 254 -4.82 15.66 13.47
C THR A 254 -5.31 16.91 14.19
N ARG A 255 -4.55 17.34 15.20
CA ARG A 255 -4.80 18.60 15.95
C ARG A 255 -3.94 19.76 15.49
N HIS A 256 -3.05 19.57 14.51
CA HIS A 256 -2.10 20.59 14.07
C HIS A 256 -2.30 20.88 12.59
N SER A 257 -3.01 21.94 12.28
CA SER A 257 -3.19 22.41 10.88
C SER A 257 -1.95 23.07 10.27
N ASP A 258 -0.94 23.38 11.09
CA ASP A 258 0.29 24.02 10.64
C ASP A 258 1.23 22.97 9.99
N GLY A 259 1.66 23.26 8.76
CA GLY A 259 2.52 22.36 7.99
C GLY A 259 1.78 21.29 7.17
N VAL A 260 0.47 21.09 7.37
CA VAL A 260 -0.38 20.14 6.64
C VAL A 260 -0.21 20.28 5.13
N LYS A 261 -0.16 21.50 4.60
CA LYS A 261 0.03 21.77 3.16
C LYS A 261 1.32 21.17 2.59
N LYS A 262 2.40 21.19 3.35
CA LYS A 262 3.68 20.63 2.91
C LYS A 262 3.69 19.12 3.05
N ARG A 263 3.11 18.61 4.14
CA ARG A 263 3.09 17.19 4.50
C ARG A 263 2.29 16.34 3.52
N TYR A 264 1.11 16.79 3.09
CA TYR A 264 0.19 15.99 2.26
C TYR A 264 0.14 16.42 0.78
N ARG A 265 1.16 17.16 0.34
CA ARG A 265 1.20 17.70 -1.03
C ARG A 265 1.29 16.63 -2.09
N ALA A 266 2.14 15.62 -1.90
CA ALA A 266 2.35 14.57 -2.88
C ALA A 266 1.12 13.65 -2.94
N GLN A 267 0.49 13.34 -1.81
CA GLN A 267 -0.76 12.59 -1.76
C GLN A 267 -1.86 13.30 -2.56
N LEU A 268 -2.12 14.57 -2.28
CA LEU A 268 -3.17 15.32 -2.99
C LEU A 268 -2.86 15.55 -4.48
N ASN A 269 -1.58 15.69 -4.85
CA ASN A 269 -1.21 15.71 -6.27
C ASN A 269 -1.50 14.37 -6.96
N SER A 270 -1.32 13.24 -6.27
CA SER A 270 -1.67 11.93 -6.80
C SER A 270 -3.19 11.77 -7.00
N TYR A 271 -4.00 12.32 -6.08
CA TYR A 271 -5.46 12.34 -6.23
C TYR A 271 -5.90 13.23 -7.39
N ARG A 272 -5.29 14.41 -7.55
CA ARG A 272 -5.55 15.28 -8.71
C ARG A 272 -5.26 14.56 -10.03
N LEU A 273 -4.13 13.88 -10.11
CA LEU A 273 -3.77 13.08 -11.28
C LEU A 273 -4.77 11.94 -11.53
N ALA A 274 -5.25 11.29 -10.47
CA ALA A 274 -6.26 10.26 -10.59
C ALA A 274 -7.58 10.79 -11.13
N VAL A 275 -8.05 11.93 -10.63
CA VAL A 275 -9.28 12.58 -11.11
C VAL A 275 -9.13 13.01 -12.56
N GLU A 276 -8.00 13.60 -12.94
CA GLU A 276 -7.71 13.99 -14.31
C GLU A 276 -7.75 12.81 -15.27
N GLN A 277 -7.11 11.69 -14.91
CA GLN A 277 -7.06 10.52 -15.79
C GLN A 277 -8.38 9.73 -15.85
N ILE A 278 -9.08 9.62 -14.73
CA ILE A 278 -10.30 8.77 -14.64
C ILE A 278 -11.53 9.53 -15.11
N PHE A 279 -11.66 10.80 -14.73
CA PHE A 279 -12.84 11.61 -15.03
C PHE A 279 -12.63 12.60 -16.17
N GLY A 280 -11.39 12.80 -16.64
CA GLY A 280 -11.05 13.79 -17.67
C GLY A 280 -11.14 15.24 -17.19
N ILE A 281 -11.13 15.48 -15.88
CA ILE A 281 -11.30 16.80 -15.26
C ILE A 281 -9.94 17.31 -14.78
N ALA A 282 -9.46 18.40 -15.38
CA ALA A 282 -8.19 19.02 -15.02
C ALA A 282 -8.34 20.11 -13.90
N ASP A 283 -9.54 20.67 -13.77
CA ASP A 283 -9.84 21.66 -12.74
C ASP A 283 -10.25 20.97 -11.44
N VAL A 284 -9.26 20.74 -10.56
CA VAL A 284 -9.43 19.98 -9.32
C VAL A 284 -8.98 20.81 -8.13
N ASP A 285 -9.92 21.18 -7.28
CA ASP A 285 -9.65 21.75 -5.97
C ASP A 285 -9.39 20.65 -4.94
N CYS A 286 -8.32 20.77 -4.16
CA CYS A 286 -7.98 19.82 -3.11
C CYS A 286 -8.06 20.49 -1.73
N TYR A 287 -8.65 19.80 -0.78
CA TYR A 287 -8.77 20.21 0.61
C TYR A 287 -8.29 19.10 1.55
N ILE A 288 -7.74 19.48 2.69
CA ILE A 288 -7.56 18.61 3.84
C ILE A 288 -8.54 19.04 4.90
N LEU A 289 -9.29 18.07 5.41
CA LEU A 289 -10.15 18.24 6.57
C LEU A 289 -9.43 17.73 7.82
N SER A 290 -8.99 18.65 8.69
CA SER A 290 -8.57 18.29 10.04
C SER A 290 -9.80 18.02 10.88
N ILE A 291 -10.09 16.74 11.15
CA ILE A 291 -11.31 16.31 11.86
C ILE A 291 -11.31 16.84 13.28
N ALA A 292 -10.18 16.72 14.00
CA ALA A 292 -10.08 17.13 15.41
C ALA A 292 -10.26 18.64 15.63
N ASP A 293 -9.91 19.46 14.63
CA ASP A 293 -10.03 20.93 14.69
C ASP A 293 -11.25 21.44 13.91
N ASN A 294 -11.97 20.56 13.24
CA ASN A 294 -13.06 20.89 12.30
C ASN A 294 -12.63 22.00 11.32
N LYS A 295 -11.49 21.85 10.66
CA LYS A 295 -10.92 22.88 9.81
C LYS A 295 -10.63 22.34 8.41
N LEU A 296 -11.25 22.94 7.41
CA LEU A 296 -10.95 22.72 5.99
C LEU A 296 -9.79 23.65 5.55
N VAL A 297 -8.76 23.05 5.00
CA VAL A 297 -7.58 23.76 4.49
C VAL A 297 -7.48 23.53 2.99
N LYS A 298 -7.65 24.59 2.18
CA LYS A 298 -7.43 24.53 0.73
C LYS A 298 -5.94 24.45 0.42
N MET A 299 -5.58 23.55 -0.53
CA MET A 299 -4.20 23.28 -0.93
C MET A 299 -3.77 24.09 -2.15
#